data_d62b133964cea648a7c513b47d59f3aa
#
_entry.id   d62b133964cea648a7c513b47d59f3aa
#
_cell.length_a   1.000
_cell.length_b   1.000
_cell.length_c   1.000
_cell.angle_alpha   90.00
_cell.angle_beta   90.00
_cell.angle_gamma   90.00
#
_symmetry.space_group_name_H-M   'P 1'
#
loop_
_entity.id
_entity.type
_entity.pdbx_description
1 polymer ?
#
loop_
_entity_poly.entity_id
_entity_poly.type
_entity_poly.pdbx_seq_one_letter_code
_entity_poly.pdbx_strand_id
1 'polypeptide(L)'
;MFPRFAVTFLLAGACLAQNIDSRMDQVVQSFVANKQFMGSVLVARGDQVLFSKGYGSANLEWGIPDTPDTKFRLGSVTKQFTAASILLLEERGKLKVEDPIKKYLPDAPAAWDKMTIFHVLTHTAGIPNFTAFPDYASLEPFATTPEKLVARFRDKPLDFEPGEKWNYSNSGYALLGYLVEKVSGESYESFIQKNIFNVLGMKDSGYDSNSAVIARRASGYSPTPNGLVNAGFVHMSVPYAAGALYSTTEDLLKWEQGLFGGKILSAASLQKMTTPFKNDYAFGLGVHTVNGHKVIDHNGGIEGFSTMLAYYPEDELTVVALANMTPASSGEIVSQLALLAQGGTVILQSERKEITLDPKALARYVGAYRMAAGGDMLITLDGSQLSGQLTGQGALQIFPESETKFFLKVVNAEIEFPTTPADGHASQLTLHQNGRDVVGTRLDDAETKKLADAAANVAKRFKDQTQAPGTEAALRRDIEELRAGEPKYELMSAALANVTRQQLPQLKATITQLGAVQSITFKGVGPAGADIYEVKFEHGSAEWRIMLDPDGKVASVGFRPL
;
A
#
# COMPACT_ATOMS: atom_id res chain seq x y z
N MET A 1 39.03 40.61 -27.20
CA MET A 1 38.72 39.20 -27.47
C MET A 1 38.08 38.64 -26.22
N PHE A 2 36.75 38.74 -26.11
CA PHE A 2 35.97 38.29 -24.93
C PHE A 2 35.30 36.96 -25.22
N PRO A 3 35.21 36.04 -24.26
CA PRO A 3 34.90 34.64 -24.54
C PRO A 3 33.39 34.42 -24.74
N ARG A 4 33.06 33.80 -25.88
CA ARG A 4 31.72 33.33 -26.25
C ARG A 4 31.27 32.04 -25.54
N PHE A 5 31.89 31.64 -24.42
CA PHE A 5 31.65 30.33 -23.78
C PHE A 5 30.54 30.28 -22.73
N ALA A 6 30.05 31.43 -22.22
CA ALA A 6 29.07 31.45 -21.14
C ALA A 6 27.61 31.20 -21.59
N VAL A 7 27.27 31.47 -22.86
CA VAL A 7 25.89 31.41 -23.35
C VAL A 7 25.47 29.98 -23.72
N THR A 8 26.39 29.15 -24.11
CA THR A 8 26.10 27.78 -24.59
C THR A 8 25.74 26.82 -23.44
N PHE A 9 26.31 27.00 -22.24
CA PHE A 9 26.00 26.18 -21.08
C PHE A 9 24.60 26.47 -20.47
N LEU A 10 24.17 27.73 -20.49
CA LEU A 10 22.84 28.14 -20.02
C LEU A 10 21.72 27.64 -20.94
N LEU A 11 21.92 27.63 -22.25
CA LEU A 11 20.95 27.13 -23.22
C LEU A 11 20.81 25.59 -23.19
N ALA A 12 21.89 24.87 -23.00
CA ALA A 12 21.84 23.42 -22.87
C ALA A 12 21.16 22.99 -21.59
N GLY A 13 21.40 23.67 -20.47
CA GLY A 13 20.72 23.42 -19.19
C GLY A 13 19.21 23.70 -19.24
N ALA A 14 18.79 24.77 -19.91
CA ALA A 14 17.37 25.12 -20.09
C ALA A 14 16.63 24.10 -20.99
N CYS A 15 17.27 23.61 -22.06
CA CYS A 15 16.69 22.58 -22.92
C CYS A 15 16.56 21.23 -22.21
N LEU A 16 17.51 20.85 -21.36
CA LEU A 16 17.45 19.60 -20.59
C LEU A 16 16.37 19.68 -19.50
N ALA A 17 16.26 20.80 -18.80
CA ALA A 17 15.22 21.02 -17.79
C ALA A 17 13.81 21.00 -18.40
N GLN A 18 13.61 21.65 -19.54
CA GLN A 18 12.33 21.67 -20.25
C GLN A 18 11.95 20.29 -20.80
N ASN A 19 12.93 19.43 -21.11
CA ASN A 19 12.70 18.06 -21.55
C ASN A 19 12.29 17.15 -20.38
N ILE A 20 12.89 17.32 -19.20
CA ILE A 20 12.57 16.49 -18.02
C ILE A 20 11.18 16.83 -17.44
N ASP A 21 10.81 18.13 -17.37
CA ASP A 21 9.48 18.57 -16.95
C ASP A 21 8.39 17.99 -17.86
N SER A 22 8.55 18.09 -19.18
CA SER A 22 7.63 17.50 -20.15
C SER A 22 7.55 15.97 -20.01
N ARG A 23 8.65 15.30 -19.69
CA ARG A 23 8.66 13.84 -19.50
C ARG A 23 7.93 13.43 -18.22
N MET A 24 8.13 14.16 -17.12
CA MET A 24 7.40 13.97 -15.88
C MET A 24 5.89 14.14 -16.09
N ASP A 25 5.49 15.17 -16.85
CA ASP A 25 4.08 15.39 -17.22
C ASP A 25 3.51 14.20 -17.99
N GLN A 26 4.21 13.70 -19.00
CA GLN A 26 3.79 12.52 -19.78
C GLN A 26 3.62 11.28 -18.91
N VAL A 27 4.51 11.06 -17.94
CA VAL A 27 4.39 9.95 -16.98
C VAL A 27 3.10 10.08 -16.20
N VAL A 28 2.84 11.21 -15.55
CA VAL A 28 1.62 11.38 -14.74
C VAL A 28 0.36 11.30 -15.61
N GLN A 29 0.38 11.93 -16.79
CA GLN A 29 -0.74 11.88 -17.76
C GLN A 29 -1.09 10.44 -18.16
N SER A 30 -0.13 9.52 -18.23
CA SER A 30 -0.40 8.12 -18.54
C SER A 30 -1.27 7.45 -17.47
N PHE A 31 -1.05 7.76 -16.19
CA PHE A 31 -1.90 7.28 -15.08
C PHE A 31 -3.28 7.94 -15.07
N VAL A 32 -3.33 9.24 -15.37
CA VAL A 32 -4.61 9.98 -15.48
C VAL A 32 -5.48 9.40 -16.61
N ALA A 33 -4.90 9.18 -17.79
CA ALA A 33 -5.59 8.60 -18.95
C ALA A 33 -6.15 7.20 -18.64
N ASN A 34 -5.42 6.41 -17.83
CA ASN A 34 -5.83 5.09 -17.37
C ASN A 34 -6.77 5.13 -16.13
N LYS A 35 -7.21 6.31 -15.68
CA LYS A 35 -8.09 6.50 -14.50
C LYS A 35 -7.47 5.96 -13.21
N GLN A 36 -6.14 5.97 -13.11
CA GLN A 36 -5.38 5.47 -11.96
C GLN A 36 -4.88 6.59 -11.05
N PHE A 37 -5.07 7.85 -11.45
CA PHE A 37 -4.65 9.02 -10.68
C PHE A 37 -5.53 10.24 -10.96
N MET A 38 -5.86 10.96 -9.90
CA MET A 38 -6.46 12.29 -9.86
C MET A 38 -5.93 12.97 -8.60
N GLY A 39 -5.27 14.14 -8.72
CA GLY A 39 -4.60 14.76 -7.59
C GLY A 39 -3.45 15.67 -7.98
N SER A 40 -2.49 15.86 -7.08
CA SER A 40 -1.34 16.75 -7.28
C SER A 40 -0.02 16.04 -7.03
N VAL A 41 1.00 16.42 -7.81
CA VAL A 41 2.36 15.89 -7.71
C VAL A 41 3.37 17.02 -7.58
N LEU A 42 4.51 16.71 -6.90
CA LEU A 42 5.64 17.62 -6.80
C LEU A 42 6.94 16.82 -6.82
N VAL A 43 7.94 17.33 -7.52
CA VAL A 43 9.32 16.85 -7.49
C VAL A 43 10.23 18.03 -7.22
N ALA A 44 11.07 17.93 -6.21
CA ALA A 44 12.03 18.99 -5.87
C ALA A 44 13.38 18.41 -5.46
N ARG A 45 14.46 19.10 -5.80
CA ARG A 45 15.82 18.78 -5.35
C ARG A 45 16.31 19.92 -4.46
N GLY A 46 16.51 19.66 -3.18
CA GLY A 46 16.75 20.72 -2.20
C GLY A 46 15.64 21.78 -2.27
N ASP A 47 15.99 23.04 -2.52
CA ASP A 47 15.05 24.16 -2.65
C ASP A 47 14.50 24.34 -4.08
N GLN A 48 15.02 23.61 -5.06
CA GLN A 48 14.62 23.73 -6.45
C GLN A 48 13.44 22.81 -6.78
N VAL A 49 12.27 23.39 -7.05
CA VAL A 49 11.15 22.66 -7.62
C VAL A 49 11.44 22.33 -9.09
N LEU A 50 11.50 21.05 -9.42
CA LEU A 50 11.69 20.53 -10.78
C LEU A 50 10.37 20.35 -11.50
N PHE A 51 9.31 19.97 -10.78
CA PHE A 51 7.98 19.72 -11.32
C PHE A 51 6.92 19.92 -10.24
N SER A 52 5.81 20.60 -10.56
CA SER A 52 4.67 20.77 -9.65
C SER A 52 3.39 20.99 -10.46
N LYS A 53 2.43 20.05 -10.36
CA LYS A 53 1.20 20.11 -11.17
C LYS A 53 0.03 19.36 -10.55
N GLY A 54 -1.20 19.86 -10.77
CA GLY A 54 -2.46 19.19 -10.46
C GLY A 54 -3.07 18.52 -11.70
N TYR A 55 -3.83 17.45 -11.49
CA TYR A 55 -4.45 16.61 -12.52
C TYR A 55 -5.84 16.17 -12.11
N GLY A 56 -6.80 16.30 -13.03
CA GLY A 56 -8.18 15.95 -12.77
C GLY A 56 -8.90 17.01 -11.93
N SER A 57 -9.75 16.59 -11.02
CA SER A 57 -10.68 17.47 -10.31
C SER A 57 -10.63 17.28 -8.80
N ALA A 58 -10.38 18.36 -8.08
CA ALA A 58 -10.53 18.44 -6.62
C ALA A 58 -11.99 18.23 -6.17
N ASN A 59 -12.93 18.60 -7.05
CA ASN A 59 -14.35 18.35 -6.85
C ASN A 59 -15.01 18.10 -8.21
N LEU A 60 -15.50 16.88 -8.43
CA LEU A 60 -16.11 16.46 -9.69
C LEU A 60 -17.49 17.10 -9.89
N GLU A 61 -18.26 17.27 -8.81
CA GLU A 61 -19.62 17.80 -8.89
C GLU A 61 -19.64 19.27 -9.34
N TRP A 62 -18.59 20.02 -8.98
CA TRP A 62 -18.43 21.42 -9.34
C TRP A 62 -17.43 21.66 -10.47
N GLY A 63 -16.77 20.60 -10.97
CA GLY A 63 -15.74 20.72 -12.01
C GLY A 63 -14.53 21.54 -11.58
N ILE A 64 -14.20 21.56 -10.27
CA ILE A 64 -13.06 22.32 -9.75
C ILE A 64 -11.79 21.49 -9.97
N PRO A 65 -10.78 22.01 -10.70
CA PRO A 65 -9.56 21.27 -10.98
C PRO A 65 -8.68 21.08 -9.73
N ASP A 66 -7.91 20.00 -9.69
CA ASP A 66 -6.78 19.88 -8.78
C ASP A 66 -5.65 20.83 -9.20
N THR A 67 -5.02 21.43 -8.21
CA THR A 67 -3.90 22.36 -8.36
C THR A 67 -2.83 22.05 -7.30
N PRO A 68 -1.58 22.52 -7.41
CA PRO A 68 -0.55 22.29 -6.39
C PRO A 68 -0.94 22.75 -4.97
N ASP A 69 -1.85 23.72 -4.85
CA ASP A 69 -2.36 24.24 -3.59
C ASP A 69 -3.67 23.58 -3.12
N THR A 70 -4.13 22.53 -3.80
CA THR A 70 -5.21 21.67 -3.33
C THR A 70 -4.78 20.90 -2.08
N LYS A 71 -5.65 20.86 -1.07
CA LYS A 71 -5.41 20.17 0.20
C LYS A 71 -5.98 18.76 0.15
N PHE A 72 -5.15 17.78 0.51
CA PHE A 72 -5.51 16.37 0.52
C PHE A 72 -5.39 15.80 1.93
N ARG A 73 -6.27 14.89 2.31
CA ARG A 73 -6.07 14.04 3.48
C ARG A 73 -4.84 13.18 3.28
N LEU A 74 -3.97 13.14 4.28
CA LEU A 74 -2.69 12.45 4.19
C LEU A 74 -2.75 10.96 4.52
N GLY A 75 -3.80 10.53 5.26
CA GLY A 75 -3.81 9.18 5.79
C GLY A 75 -2.52 8.91 6.59
N SER A 76 -1.91 7.76 6.40
CA SER A 76 -0.78 7.31 7.22
C SER A 76 0.51 8.13 7.09
N VAL A 77 0.66 9.03 6.10
CA VAL A 77 1.76 10.02 6.09
C VAL A 77 1.74 10.88 7.37
N THR A 78 0.58 11.01 8.04
CA THR A 78 0.44 11.60 9.39
C THR A 78 1.42 11.03 10.41
N LYS A 79 1.80 9.75 10.29
CA LYS A 79 2.63 9.07 11.28
C LYS A 79 4.02 9.67 11.44
N GLN A 80 4.59 10.23 10.40
CA GLN A 80 5.88 10.95 10.47
C GLN A 80 5.81 12.12 11.46
N PHE A 81 4.73 12.88 11.41
CA PHE A 81 4.51 14.04 12.29
C PHE A 81 4.27 13.61 13.74
N THR A 82 3.57 12.49 13.93
CA THR A 82 3.37 11.91 15.26
C THR A 82 4.68 11.42 15.85
N ALA A 83 5.52 10.74 15.08
CA ALA A 83 6.83 10.26 15.51
C ALA A 83 7.77 11.44 15.84
N ALA A 84 7.80 12.47 15.00
CA ALA A 84 8.56 13.70 15.26
C ALA A 84 8.07 14.40 16.55
N SER A 85 6.77 14.39 16.84
CA SER A 85 6.20 14.95 18.07
C SER A 85 6.71 14.23 19.32
N ILE A 86 6.82 12.90 19.28
CA ILE A 86 7.41 12.11 20.37
C ILE A 86 8.88 12.47 20.56
N LEU A 87 9.65 12.59 19.49
CA LEU A 87 11.08 12.95 19.56
C LEU A 87 11.27 14.40 20.05
N LEU A 88 10.41 15.33 19.69
CA LEU A 88 10.41 16.69 20.25
C LEU A 88 10.17 16.69 21.76
N LEU A 89 9.29 15.82 22.27
CA LEU A 89 9.09 15.65 23.70
C LEU A 89 10.31 14.99 24.37
N GLU A 90 10.98 14.07 23.70
CA GLU A 90 12.25 13.48 24.18
C GLU A 90 13.34 14.56 24.29
N GLU A 91 13.56 15.38 23.26
CA GLU A 91 14.54 16.46 23.27
C GLU A 91 14.28 17.48 24.39
N ARG A 92 13.02 17.67 24.76
CA ARG A 92 12.61 18.53 25.88
C ARG A 92 12.73 17.83 27.25
N GLY A 93 13.23 16.60 27.28
CA GLY A 93 13.38 15.83 28.51
C GLY A 93 12.07 15.40 29.17
N LYS A 94 10.96 15.40 28.43
CA LYS A 94 9.64 15.04 28.92
C LYS A 94 9.40 13.54 28.93
N LEU A 95 10.06 12.81 28.04
CA LEU A 95 10.01 11.35 27.93
C LEU A 95 11.32 10.83 27.32
N LYS A 96 11.48 9.50 27.28
CA LYS A 96 12.49 8.80 26.47
C LYS A 96 11.78 7.72 25.65
N VAL A 97 12.24 7.47 24.43
CA VAL A 97 11.62 6.44 23.57
C VAL A 97 11.74 5.03 24.16
N GLU A 98 12.75 4.79 25.00
CA GLU A 98 12.95 3.54 25.72
C GLU A 98 12.07 3.41 26.99
N ASP A 99 11.39 4.48 27.42
CA ASP A 99 10.53 4.42 28.60
C ASP A 99 9.33 3.47 28.37
N PRO A 100 8.96 2.70 29.41
CA PRO A 100 7.71 1.93 29.38
C PRO A 100 6.50 2.86 29.23
N ILE A 101 5.52 2.46 28.43
CA ILE A 101 4.25 3.21 28.24
C ILE A 101 3.56 3.47 29.59
N LYS A 102 3.59 2.49 30.52
CA LYS A 102 2.98 2.60 31.86
C LYS A 102 3.53 3.74 32.71
N LYS A 103 4.72 4.23 32.44
CA LYS A 103 5.27 5.43 33.10
C LYS A 103 4.38 6.66 32.90
N TYR A 104 3.72 6.75 31.77
CA TYR A 104 2.87 7.89 31.37
C TYR A 104 1.38 7.57 31.38
N LEU A 105 1.04 6.28 31.37
CA LEU A 105 -0.32 5.73 31.45
C LEU A 105 -0.37 4.68 32.56
N PRO A 106 -0.41 5.08 33.84
CA PRO A 106 -0.31 4.15 34.97
C PRO A 106 -1.45 3.12 35.04
N ASP A 107 -2.59 3.44 34.43
CA ASP A 107 -3.78 2.59 34.32
C ASP A 107 -3.74 1.61 33.15
N ALA A 108 -2.64 1.57 32.39
CA ALA A 108 -2.46 0.60 31.32
C ALA A 108 -2.40 -0.85 31.86
N PRO A 109 -2.92 -1.84 31.09
CA PRO A 109 -3.00 -3.22 31.55
C PRO A 109 -1.63 -3.85 31.79
N ALA A 110 -1.58 -4.93 32.58
CA ALA A 110 -0.34 -5.66 32.88
C ALA A 110 0.35 -6.20 31.61
N ALA A 111 -0.42 -6.54 30.58
CA ALA A 111 0.13 -6.95 29.28
C ALA A 111 1.07 -5.91 28.65
N TRP A 112 0.98 -4.63 29.05
CA TRP A 112 1.82 -3.55 28.52
C TRP A 112 3.08 -3.27 29.38
N ASP A 113 3.37 -4.07 30.41
CA ASP A 113 4.50 -3.83 31.33
C ASP A 113 5.86 -3.75 30.62
N LYS A 114 6.04 -4.56 29.58
CA LYS A 114 7.28 -4.60 28.78
C LYS A 114 7.24 -3.67 27.55
N MET A 115 6.11 -3.03 27.29
CA MET A 115 5.91 -2.18 26.11
C MET A 115 6.55 -0.83 26.32
N THR A 116 7.46 -0.46 25.42
CA THR A 116 8.09 0.87 25.39
C THR A 116 7.50 1.73 24.27
N ILE A 117 7.75 3.04 24.33
CA ILE A 117 7.41 3.97 23.25
C ILE A 117 8.10 3.55 21.95
N PHE A 118 9.33 3.04 22.00
CA PHE A 118 10.08 2.49 20.87
C PHE A 118 9.31 1.37 20.17
N HIS A 119 8.77 0.42 20.93
CA HIS A 119 8.00 -0.68 20.34
C HIS A 119 6.74 -0.17 19.60
N VAL A 120 6.10 0.88 20.12
CA VAL A 120 4.93 1.47 19.50
C VAL A 120 5.29 2.23 18.21
N LEU A 121 6.37 3.03 18.23
CA LEU A 121 6.89 3.77 17.08
C LEU A 121 7.26 2.84 15.90
N THR A 122 7.81 1.66 16.22
CA THR A 122 8.34 0.69 15.23
C THR A 122 7.33 -0.39 14.82
N HIS A 123 6.07 -0.31 15.26
CA HIS A 123 5.05 -1.34 15.03
C HIS A 123 5.43 -2.74 15.57
N THR A 124 6.19 -2.78 16.66
CA THR A 124 6.63 -4.03 17.32
C THR A 124 6.02 -4.20 18.71
N ALA A 125 5.01 -3.41 19.04
CA ALA A 125 4.35 -3.43 20.36
C ALA A 125 3.36 -4.61 20.55
N GLY A 126 2.93 -5.26 19.48
CA GLY A 126 1.90 -6.31 19.54
C GLY A 126 0.49 -5.81 19.78
N ILE A 127 0.24 -4.49 19.79
CA ILE A 127 -1.11 -3.93 19.98
C ILE A 127 -1.98 -4.26 18.76
N PRO A 128 -3.13 -4.93 18.94
CA PRO A 128 -4.03 -5.26 17.83
C PRO A 128 -4.54 -4.01 17.13
N ASN A 129 -4.59 -4.05 15.80
CA ASN A 129 -4.98 -2.92 14.97
C ASN A 129 -6.50 -2.71 14.99
N PHE A 130 -6.97 -1.62 15.61
CA PHE A 130 -8.40 -1.33 15.75
C PHE A 130 -9.13 -1.15 14.40
N THR A 131 -8.41 -0.77 13.34
CA THR A 131 -8.99 -0.65 11.99
C THR A 131 -9.27 -2.02 11.33
N ALA A 132 -8.78 -3.11 11.93
CA ALA A 132 -9.09 -4.47 11.53
C ALA A 132 -10.22 -5.09 12.38
N PHE A 133 -10.80 -4.38 13.35
CA PHE A 133 -11.89 -4.90 14.18
C PHE A 133 -13.20 -4.97 13.37
N PRO A 134 -14.03 -5.99 13.58
CA PRO A 134 -15.27 -6.19 12.80
C PRO A 134 -16.23 -4.99 12.83
N ASP A 135 -16.23 -4.25 13.94
CA ASP A 135 -17.08 -3.08 14.17
C ASP A 135 -16.46 -1.75 13.70
N TYR A 136 -15.29 -1.80 13.01
CA TYR A 136 -14.59 -0.59 12.56
C TYR A 136 -15.47 0.27 11.63
N ALA A 137 -16.09 -0.33 10.63
CA ALA A 137 -16.98 0.39 9.70
C ALA A 137 -18.16 1.08 10.41
N SER A 138 -18.62 0.51 11.54
CA SER A 138 -19.66 1.13 12.39
C SER A 138 -19.12 2.28 13.24
N LEU A 139 -17.81 2.32 13.49
CA LEU A 139 -17.15 3.40 14.23
C LEU A 139 -16.85 4.61 13.35
N GLU A 140 -16.39 4.38 12.13
CA GLU A 140 -15.85 5.41 11.24
C GLU A 140 -16.72 6.67 11.12
N PRO A 141 -18.06 6.58 10.99
CA PRO A 141 -18.89 7.77 10.81
C PRO A 141 -19.06 8.61 12.07
N PHE A 142 -18.66 8.14 13.25
CA PHE A 142 -19.00 8.78 14.50
C PHE A 142 -17.79 9.43 15.19
N ALA A 143 -18.06 10.57 15.84
CA ALA A 143 -17.06 11.26 16.63
C ALA A 143 -16.61 10.40 17.82
N THR A 144 -15.29 10.39 18.08
CA THR A 144 -14.70 9.73 19.25
C THR A 144 -13.71 10.67 19.94
N THR A 145 -13.23 10.27 21.12
CA THR A 145 -12.14 10.97 21.81
C THR A 145 -10.89 10.09 21.86
N PRO A 146 -9.69 10.65 22.06
CA PRO A 146 -8.47 9.85 22.19
C PRO A 146 -8.58 8.74 23.24
N GLU A 147 -9.20 9.04 24.40
CA GLU A 147 -9.43 8.07 25.47
C GLU A 147 -10.31 6.91 25.02
N LYS A 148 -11.46 7.22 24.37
CA LYS A 148 -12.37 6.22 23.86
C LYS A 148 -11.75 5.37 22.75
N LEU A 149 -10.93 6.00 21.92
CA LEU A 149 -10.22 5.30 20.86
C LEU A 149 -9.19 4.32 21.45
N VAL A 150 -8.39 4.75 22.43
CA VAL A 150 -7.44 3.89 23.15
C VAL A 150 -8.14 2.77 23.89
N ALA A 151 -9.28 3.04 24.53
CA ALA A 151 -10.07 2.02 25.26
C ALA A 151 -10.53 0.86 24.35
N ARG A 152 -10.64 1.05 23.03
CA ARG A 152 -11.05 -0.02 22.10
C ARG A 152 -10.06 -1.18 22.04
N PHE A 153 -8.79 -0.91 22.22
CA PHE A 153 -7.72 -1.91 22.10
C PHE A 153 -6.91 -2.12 23.38
N ARG A 154 -7.05 -1.24 24.38
CA ARG A 154 -6.24 -1.26 25.60
C ARG A 154 -6.32 -2.60 26.34
N ASP A 155 -7.53 -3.11 26.53
CA ASP A 155 -7.78 -4.30 27.33
C ASP A 155 -7.85 -5.59 26.48
N LYS A 156 -7.49 -5.52 25.19
CA LYS A 156 -7.39 -6.69 24.32
C LYS A 156 -6.04 -7.38 24.49
N PRO A 157 -5.97 -8.72 24.30
CA PRO A 157 -4.69 -9.42 24.25
C PRO A 157 -3.78 -8.83 23.21
N LEU A 158 -2.46 -8.84 23.47
CA LEU A 158 -1.46 -8.53 22.45
C LEU A 158 -1.41 -9.65 21.41
N ASP A 159 -1.19 -9.29 20.15
CA ASP A 159 -1.00 -10.24 19.04
C ASP A 159 0.32 -11.04 19.19
N PHE A 160 1.32 -10.43 19.86
CA PHE A 160 2.64 -11.01 20.18
C PHE A 160 3.34 -10.17 21.27
N GLU A 161 4.39 -10.71 21.88
CA GLU A 161 5.18 -10.00 22.90
C GLU A 161 5.90 -8.79 22.30
N PRO A 162 5.97 -7.66 23.03
CA PRO A 162 6.67 -6.45 22.57
C PRO A 162 8.11 -6.74 22.12
N GLY A 163 8.46 -6.32 20.89
CA GLY A 163 9.75 -6.52 20.26
C GLY A 163 9.89 -7.87 19.51
N GLU A 164 8.98 -8.81 19.64
CA GLU A 164 9.08 -10.13 19.00
C GLU A 164 8.90 -10.06 17.49
N LYS A 165 7.79 -9.45 17.04
CA LYS A 165 7.39 -9.39 15.62
C LYS A 165 7.13 -7.95 15.21
N TRP A 166 6.96 -7.76 13.91
CA TRP A 166 6.46 -6.53 13.31
C TRP A 166 5.04 -6.76 12.78
N ASN A 167 4.13 -5.86 13.15
CA ASN A 167 2.78 -5.85 12.59
C ASN A 167 2.25 -4.41 12.61
N TYR A 168 1.93 -3.87 11.44
CA TYR A 168 1.44 -2.50 11.29
C TYR A 168 0.16 -2.28 12.09
N SER A 169 0.16 -1.26 12.97
CA SER A 169 -0.98 -0.98 13.85
C SER A 169 -1.29 0.52 13.93
N ASN A 170 -2.47 0.91 13.47
CA ASN A 170 -3.00 2.26 13.68
C ASN A 170 -3.29 2.53 15.16
N SER A 171 -3.60 1.47 15.93
CA SER A 171 -3.75 1.57 17.39
C SER A 171 -2.49 2.12 18.06
N GLY A 172 -1.32 1.69 17.61
CA GLY A 172 -0.05 2.19 18.14
C GLY A 172 0.08 3.71 17.95
N TYR A 173 -0.21 4.20 16.76
CA TYR A 173 -0.08 5.64 16.47
C TYR A 173 -1.22 6.48 17.09
N ALA A 174 -2.40 5.93 17.26
CA ALA A 174 -3.43 6.55 18.10
C ALA A 174 -2.97 6.67 19.56
N LEU A 175 -2.32 5.62 20.11
CA LEU A 175 -1.73 5.65 21.45
C LEU A 175 -0.60 6.69 21.56
N LEU A 176 0.27 6.82 20.54
CA LEU A 176 1.32 7.86 20.54
C LEU A 176 0.73 9.28 20.52
N GLY A 177 -0.33 9.52 19.76
CA GLY A 177 -1.04 10.81 19.81
C GLY A 177 -1.62 11.12 21.19
N TYR A 178 -2.25 10.11 21.81
CA TYR A 178 -2.76 10.25 23.17
C TYR A 178 -1.61 10.49 24.18
N LEU A 179 -0.46 9.85 23.99
CA LEU A 179 0.73 10.09 24.79
C LEU A 179 1.26 11.53 24.61
N VAL A 180 1.27 12.05 23.37
CA VAL A 180 1.61 13.46 23.12
C VAL A 180 0.74 14.38 23.95
N GLU A 181 -0.59 14.17 23.97
CA GLU A 181 -1.51 14.99 24.79
C GLU A 181 -1.23 14.87 26.30
N LYS A 182 -1.04 13.65 26.80
CA LYS A 182 -0.78 13.42 28.25
C LYS A 182 0.52 14.05 28.73
N VAL A 183 1.56 14.00 27.90
CA VAL A 183 2.91 14.48 28.28
C VAL A 183 3.06 15.98 28.06
N SER A 184 2.45 16.53 26.99
CA SER A 184 2.52 17.95 26.69
C SER A 184 1.51 18.81 27.46
N GLY A 185 0.33 18.23 27.78
CA GLY A 185 -0.82 18.96 28.30
C GLY A 185 -1.58 19.77 27.24
N GLU A 186 -1.25 19.59 25.96
CA GLU A 186 -1.91 20.22 24.81
C GLU A 186 -2.65 19.17 23.98
N SER A 187 -3.71 19.52 23.22
CA SER A 187 -4.28 18.60 22.26
C SER A 187 -3.25 18.25 21.17
N TYR A 188 -3.35 17.06 20.59
CA TYR A 188 -2.48 16.62 19.48
C TYR A 188 -2.48 17.62 18.32
N GLU A 189 -3.66 18.11 17.93
CA GLU A 189 -3.82 19.15 16.93
C GLU A 189 -3.02 20.43 17.28
N SER A 190 -3.21 20.94 18.50
CA SER A 190 -2.51 22.16 18.98
C SER A 190 -0.99 21.94 19.01
N PHE A 191 -0.55 20.77 19.48
CA PHE A 191 0.87 20.44 19.57
C PHE A 191 1.55 20.45 18.19
N ILE A 192 0.96 19.77 17.20
CA ILE A 192 1.51 19.73 15.83
C ILE A 192 1.48 21.10 15.18
N GLN A 193 0.35 21.80 15.29
CA GLN A 193 0.21 23.15 14.72
C GLN A 193 1.31 24.08 15.22
N LYS A 194 1.53 24.10 16.52
CA LYS A 194 2.47 25.01 17.18
C LYS A 194 3.94 24.63 16.96
N ASN A 195 4.25 23.32 17.05
CA ASN A 195 5.63 22.85 17.13
C ASN A 195 6.19 22.39 15.77
N ILE A 196 5.34 22.19 14.76
CA ILE A 196 5.75 21.74 13.43
C ILE A 196 5.23 22.70 12.36
N PHE A 197 3.92 22.83 12.16
CA PHE A 197 3.39 23.59 11.02
C PHE A 197 3.75 25.07 11.08
N ASN A 198 3.59 25.71 12.24
CA ASN A 198 3.97 27.12 12.40
C ASN A 198 5.49 27.35 12.28
N VAL A 199 6.29 26.40 12.79
CA VAL A 199 7.77 26.48 12.74
C VAL A 199 8.28 26.43 11.30
N LEU A 200 7.66 25.55 10.46
CA LEU A 200 8.05 25.37 9.07
C LEU A 200 7.29 26.28 8.08
N GLY A 201 6.32 27.06 8.56
CA GLY A 201 5.48 27.87 7.71
C GLY A 201 4.55 27.06 6.79
N MET A 202 4.10 25.90 7.24
CA MET A 202 3.14 25.02 6.55
C MET A 202 1.72 25.52 6.75
N LYS A 203 1.34 26.59 6.04
CA LYS A 203 0.08 27.32 6.24
C LYS A 203 -1.15 26.61 5.67
N ASP A 204 -0.93 25.68 4.77
CA ASP A 204 -1.95 24.89 4.09
C ASP A 204 -2.06 23.46 4.62
N SER A 205 -1.49 23.21 5.81
CA SER A 205 -1.53 21.95 6.55
C SER A 205 -2.28 22.10 7.87
N GLY A 206 -2.88 21.02 8.34
CA GLY A 206 -3.61 21.01 9.60
C GLY A 206 -4.16 19.63 9.98
N TYR A 207 -4.76 19.59 11.17
CA TYR A 207 -5.61 18.47 11.56
C TYR A 207 -6.98 18.61 10.87
N ASP A 208 -7.42 17.58 10.12
CA ASP A 208 -8.66 17.66 9.37
C ASP A 208 -9.88 17.63 10.31
N SER A 209 -10.86 18.43 10.00
CA SER A 209 -12.10 18.56 10.76
C SER A 209 -13.30 18.44 9.83
N ASN A 210 -14.26 17.58 10.23
CA ASN A 210 -15.51 17.43 9.48
C ASN A 210 -16.44 18.66 9.61
N SER A 211 -16.24 19.48 10.64
CA SER A 211 -17.08 20.67 10.91
C SER A 211 -16.45 21.99 10.41
N ALA A 212 -15.13 22.06 10.29
CA ALA A 212 -14.46 23.27 9.83
C ALA A 212 -14.57 23.44 8.31
N VAL A 213 -14.71 24.69 7.87
CA VAL A 213 -14.59 25.05 6.45
C VAL A 213 -13.11 25.18 6.10
N ILE A 214 -12.57 24.17 5.46
CA ILE A 214 -11.16 24.14 5.01
C ILE A 214 -11.14 24.50 3.53
N ALA A 215 -10.67 25.70 3.23
CA ALA A 215 -10.60 26.20 1.85
C ALA A 215 -9.70 25.30 1.00
N ARG A 216 -10.10 25.04 -0.25
CA ARG A 216 -9.37 24.22 -1.24
C ARG A 216 -9.13 22.77 -0.82
N ARG A 217 -9.92 22.22 0.09
CA ARG A 217 -9.87 20.80 0.43
C ARG A 217 -10.58 19.99 -0.64
N ALA A 218 -9.90 19.00 -1.23
CA ALA A 218 -10.47 18.09 -2.21
C ALA A 218 -11.59 17.23 -1.61
N SER A 219 -12.57 16.86 -2.44
CA SER A 219 -13.49 15.75 -2.18
C SER A 219 -12.82 14.43 -2.51
N GLY A 220 -13.10 13.39 -1.73
CA GLY A 220 -12.55 12.05 -1.93
C GLY A 220 -13.47 11.17 -2.75
N TYR A 221 -12.89 10.33 -3.62
CA TYR A 221 -13.63 9.45 -4.52
C TYR A 221 -13.14 8.00 -4.46
N SER A 222 -14.04 7.06 -4.79
CA SER A 222 -13.73 5.64 -4.91
C SER A 222 -14.08 5.14 -6.31
N PRO A 223 -13.16 4.46 -7.04
CA PRO A 223 -13.45 3.89 -8.35
C PRO A 223 -14.36 2.68 -8.22
N THR A 224 -15.32 2.60 -9.14
CA THR A 224 -16.21 1.45 -9.34
C THR A 224 -16.21 1.04 -10.82
N PRO A 225 -16.74 -0.13 -11.19
CA PRO A 225 -16.88 -0.50 -12.60
C PRO A 225 -17.66 0.52 -13.44
N ASN A 226 -18.56 1.29 -12.80
CA ASN A 226 -19.41 2.28 -13.46
C ASN A 226 -18.85 3.71 -13.39
N GLY A 227 -17.63 3.91 -12.87
CA GLY A 227 -17.00 5.22 -12.72
C GLY A 227 -16.67 5.54 -11.26
N LEU A 228 -16.39 6.80 -10.97
CA LEU A 228 -16.09 7.27 -9.63
C LEU A 228 -17.39 7.54 -8.84
N VAL A 229 -17.38 7.18 -7.57
CA VAL A 229 -18.42 7.54 -6.59
C VAL A 229 -17.78 8.32 -5.44
N ASN A 230 -18.56 9.08 -4.70
CA ASN A 230 -18.09 9.73 -3.47
C ASN A 230 -17.60 8.67 -2.49
N ALA A 231 -16.45 8.92 -1.86
CA ALA A 231 -15.91 8.04 -0.85
C ALA A 231 -16.81 7.98 0.40
N GLY A 232 -16.68 6.89 1.17
CA GLY A 232 -17.34 6.73 2.45
C GLY A 232 -16.99 7.87 3.41
N PHE A 233 -17.92 8.18 4.32
CA PHE A 233 -17.68 9.19 5.34
C PHE A 233 -16.86 8.63 6.49
N VAL A 234 -15.80 9.33 6.87
CA VAL A 234 -15.00 9.05 8.07
C VAL A 234 -14.94 10.29 8.96
N HIS A 235 -15.24 10.12 10.24
CA HIS A 235 -15.05 11.19 11.20
C HIS A 235 -13.58 11.29 11.58
N MET A 236 -12.95 12.47 11.37
CA MET A 236 -11.48 12.61 11.46
C MET A 236 -10.89 12.41 12.86
N SER A 237 -11.71 12.35 13.90
CA SER A 237 -11.28 11.88 15.23
C SER A 237 -10.94 10.38 15.28
N VAL A 238 -11.40 9.59 14.31
CA VAL A 238 -11.15 8.13 14.27
C VAL A 238 -9.73 7.80 13.77
N PRO A 239 -9.26 8.30 12.61
CA PRO A 239 -7.86 8.11 12.21
C PRO A 239 -6.88 8.86 13.12
N TYR A 240 -7.30 9.97 13.75
CA TYR A 240 -6.55 10.72 14.76
C TYR A 240 -5.06 10.87 14.42
N ALA A 241 -4.15 10.62 15.36
CA ALA A 241 -2.70 10.71 15.17
C ALA A 241 -2.11 9.64 14.24
N ALA A 242 -2.90 8.67 13.79
CA ALA A 242 -2.50 7.69 12.80
C ALA A 242 -2.80 8.13 11.35
N GLY A 243 -3.70 9.14 11.15
CA GLY A 243 -4.15 9.42 9.78
C GLY A 243 -4.96 10.72 9.55
N ALA A 244 -5.10 11.62 10.52
CA ALA A 244 -6.05 12.73 10.41
C ALA A 244 -5.49 14.05 9.88
N LEU A 245 -4.25 14.13 9.43
CA LEU A 245 -3.71 15.36 8.89
C LEU A 245 -4.10 15.56 7.42
N TYR A 246 -4.18 16.83 7.01
CA TYR A 246 -4.22 17.24 5.61
C TYR A 246 -3.03 18.16 5.28
N SER A 247 -2.65 18.20 4.01
CA SER A 247 -1.58 19.06 3.51
C SER A 247 -1.70 19.30 2.01
N THR A 248 -0.77 20.10 1.49
CA THR A 248 -0.49 20.29 0.06
C THR A 248 0.87 19.70 -0.29
N THR A 249 1.15 19.52 -1.57
CA THR A 249 2.47 19.06 -2.03
C THR A 249 3.59 20.03 -1.63
N GLU A 250 3.33 21.34 -1.67
CA GLU A 250 4.31 22.37 -1.30
C GLU A 250 4.61 22.39 0.21
N ASP A 251 3.59 22.23 1.05
CA ASP A 251 3.81 22.17 2.50
C ASP A 251 4.54 20.88 2.90
N LEU A 252 4.31 19.76 2.21
CA LEU A 252 5.09 18.53 2.42
C LEU A 252 6.56 18.70 1.99
N LEU A 253 6.85 19.48 0.95
CA LEU A 253 8.24 19.85 0.65
C LEU A 253 8.89 20.63 1.80
N LYS A 254 8.18 21.59 2.40
CA LYS A 254 8.67 22.32 3.58
C LYS A 254 8.88 21.39 4.78
N TRP A 255 8.03 20.35 4.92
CA TRP A 255 8.20 19.32 5.93
C TRP A 255 9.52 18.55 5.73
N GLU A 256 9.78 18.02 4.53
CA GLU A 256 11.01 17.29 4.24
C GLU A 256 12.25 18.18 4.43
N GLN A 257 12.24 19.37 3.88
CA GLN A 257 13.32 20.36 4.07
C GLN A 257 13.55 20.70 5.55
N GLY A 258 12.48 20.82 6.33
CA GLY A 258 12.57 21.12 7.75
C GLY A 258 13.06 19.96 8.59
N LEU A 259 12.58 18.75 8.29
CA LEU A 259 12.95 17.53 8.98
C LEU A 259 14.42 17.16 8.72
N PHE A 260 14.79 17.01 7.46
CA PHE A 260 16.16 16.62 7.06
C PHE A 260 17.16 17.76 7.15
N GLY A 261 16.72 19.01 7.08
CA GLY A 261 17.53 20.21 7.30
C GLY A 261 17.74 20.59 8.77
N GLY A 262 17.25 19.78 9.74
CA GLY A 262 17.49 19.96 11.16
C GLY A 262 16.76 21.13 11.82
N LYS A 263 15.66 21.63 11.20
CA LYS A 263 14.84 22.71 11.79
C LYS A 263 13.86 22.21 12.86
N ILE A 264 13.48 20.92 12.80
CA ILE A 264 12.51 20.30 13.70
C ILE A 264 13.21 19.43 14.73
N LEU A 265 14.11 18.56 14.30
CA LEU A 265 14.82 17.61 15.17
C LEU A 265 16.32 17.82 15.11
N SER A 266 17.01 17.52 16.20
CA SER A 266 18.46 17.41 16.21
C SER A 266 18.94 16.26 15.31
N ALA A 267 20.19 16.27 14.88
CA ALA A 267 20.78 15.20 14.10
C ALA A 267 20.66 13.83 14.79
N ALA A 268 20.79 13.79 16.12
CA ALA A 268 20.65 12.55 16.89
C ALA A 268 19.22 12.00 16.87
N SER A 269 18.21 12.86 17.03
CA SER A 269 16.80 12.48 16.95
C SER A 269 16.41 12.08 15.52
N LEU A 270 16.90 12.81 14.50
CA LEU A 270 16.68 12.44 13.11
C LEU A 270 17.28 11.08 12.78
N GLN A 271 18.49 10.79 13.28
CA GLN A 271 19.09 9.48 13.11
C GLN A 271 18.23 8.37 13.75
N LYS A 272 17.71 8.59 14.99
CA LYS A 272 16.77 7.65 15.61
C LYS A 272 15.52 7.45 14.74
N MET A 273 14.95 8.55 14.24
CA MET A 273 13.72 8.54 13.42
C MET A 273 13.89 7.75 12.12
N THR A 274 15.09 7.76 11.55
CA THR A 274 15.37 7.17 10.21
C THR A 274 16.17 5.86 10.28
N THR A 275 16.39 5.30 11.47
CA THR A 275 17.05 4.01 11.65
C THR A 275 16.00 2.89 11.69
N PRO A 276 15.95 2.01 10.68
CA PRO A 276 14.97 0.92 10.66
C PRO A 276 15.28 -0.13 11.71
N PHE A 277 14.23 -0.75 12.26
CA PHE A 277 14.37 -1.81 13.27
C PHE A 277 13.98 -3.19 12.70
N LYS A 278 12.71 -3.36 12.29
CA LYS A 278 12.21 -4.57 11.66
C LYS A 278 11.38 -4.22 10.42
N ASN A 279 11.43 -5.07 9.41
CA ASN A 279 10.67 -4.91 8.17
C ASN A 279 10.91 -3.56 7.48
N ASP A 280 12.18 -3.09 7.50
CA ASP A 280 12.60 -1.82 6.92
C ASP A 280 11.80 -0.61 7.44
N TYR A 281 11.18 -0.72 8.64
CA TYR A 281 10.37 0.31 9.25
C TYR A 281 11.09 0.98 10.43
N ALA A 282 11.12 2.29 10.40
CA ALA A 282 11.68 3.16 11.44
C ALA A 282 10.55 3.86 12.23
N PHE A 283 10.69 5.10 12.64
CA PHE A 283 9.67 5.82 13.39
C PHE A 283 8.74 6.58 12.44
N GLY A 284 7.64 5.94 12.05
CA GLY A 284 6.66 6.48 11.11
C GLY A 284 7.15 6.58 9.66
N LEU A 285 8.19 5.84 9.31
CA LEU A 285 8.89 5.89 8.03
C LEU A 285 9.31 4.49 7.59
N GLY A 286 9.15 4.17 6.30
CA GLY A 286 9.87 3.10 5.64
C GLY A 286 11.27 3.58 5.24
N VAL A 287 12.27 2.69 5.32
CA VAL A 287 13.65 2.97 4.90
C VAL A 287 14.18 1.79 4.11
N HIS A 288 14.26 1.93 2.80
CA HIS A 288 14.62 0.83 1.91
C HIS A 288 15.40 1.34 0.69
N THR A 289 15.64 0.48 -0.28
CA THR A 289 16.36 0.83 -1.52
C THR A 289 15.44 0.60 -2.71
N VAL A 290 15.36 1.61 -3.59
CA VAL A 290 14.63 1.54 -4.86
C VAL A 290 15.57 1.98 -5.97
N ASN A 291 15.72 1.18 -7.02
CA ASN A 291 16.61 1.46 -8.16
C ASN A 291 18.07 1.79 -7.74
N GLY A 292 18.55 1.20 -6.65
CA GLY A 292 19.90 1.44 -6.13
C GLY A 292 20.03 2.68 -5.23
N HIS A 293 19.00 3.50 -5.07
CA HIS A 293 18.98 4.68 -4.21
C HIS A 293 18.27 4.39 -2.90
N LYS A 294 18.84 4.84 -1.78
CA LYS A 294 18.16 4.81 -0.49
C LYS A 294 16.96 5.74 -0.53
N VAL A 295 15.81 5.26 -0.09
CA VAL A 295 14.59 6.05 0.06
C VAL A 295 14.06 5.97 1.48
N ILE A 296 13.55 7.10 1.96
CA ILE A 296 12.85 7.25 3.24
C ILE A 296 11.46 7.75 2.88
N ASP A 297 10.42 6.96 3.16
CA ASP A 297 9.09 7.27 2.66
C ASP A 297 7.97 6.83 3.60
N HIS A 298 6.77 7.27 3.30
CA HIS A 298 5.54 6.67 3.80
C HIS A 298 4.40 6.90 2.81
N ASN A 299 3.61 5.85 2.60
CA ASN A 299 2.35 5.97 1.88
C ASN A 299 1.19 6.26 2.83
N GLY A 300 0.09 6.77 2.30
CA GLY A 300 -1.14 6.98 3.04
C GLY A 300 -2.36 6.50 2.27
N GLY A 301 -3.29 5.89 2.99
CA GLY A 301 -4.60 5.52 2.50
C GLY A 301 -5.65 5.90 3.54
N ILE A 302 -6.70 6.56 3.09
CA ILE A 302 -7.90 6.88 3.85
C ILE A 302 -9.06 7.02 2.83
N GLU A 303 -10.30 6.98 3.26
CA GLU A 303 -11.47 7.02 2.40
C GLU A 303 -11.37 8.15 1.36
N GLY A 304 -11.27 7.76 0.09
CA GLY A 304 -11.16 8.67 -1.05
C GLY A 304 -9.79 9.29 -1.28
N PHE A 305 -8.73 8.90 -0.55
CA PHE A 305 -7.40 9.49 -0.72
C PHE A 305 -6.30 8.43 -0.68
N SER A 306 -5.35 8.53 -1.61
CA SER A 306 -4.11 7.75 -1.65
C SER A 306 -2.93 8.69 -1.80
N THR A 307 -1.96 8.59 -0.91
CA THR A 307 -0.84 9.53 -0.85
C THR A 307 0.50 8.81 -0.81
N MET A 308 1.55 9.45 -1.29
CA MET A 308 2.92 9.00 -1.18
C MET A 308 3.84 10.20 -1.00
N LEU A 309 4.73 10.13 -0.02
CA LEU A 309 5.79 11.09 0.25
C LEU A 309 7.10 10.32 0.36
N ALA A 310 8.09 10.67 -0.45
CA ALA A 310 9.38 10.01 -0.50
C ALA A 310 10.52 11.04 -0.53
N TYR A 311 11.55 10.78 0.25
CA TYR A 311 12.80 11.52 0.29
C TYR A 311 14.00 10.60 -0.03
N TYR A 312 14.85 11.03 -0.93
CA TYR A 312 16.07 10.35 -1.34
C TYR A 312 17.28 11.16 -0.82
N PRO A 313 17.88 10.74 0.32
CA PRO A 313 18.88 11.56 1.01
C PRO A 313 20.14 11.87 0.18
N GLU A 314 20.58 10.93 -0.65
CA GLU A 314 21.80 11.06 -1.46
C GLU A 314 21.64 12.10 -2.57
N ASP A 315 20.40 12.32 -3.02
CA ASP A 315 20.06 13.23 -4.11
C ASP A 315 19.39 14.53 -3.59
N GLU A 316 19.14 14.64 -2.29
CA GLU A 316 18.28 15.68 -1.67
C GLU A 316 16.94 15.81 -2.41
N LEU A 317 16.40 14.68 -2.90
CA LEU A 317 15.23 14.66 -3.76
C LEU A 317 13.97 14.34 -2.96
N THR A 318 13.01 15.25 -3.02
CA THR A 318 11.65 15.05 -2.49
C THR A 318 10.68 14.79 -3.63
N VAL A 319 9.88 13.72 -3.53
CA VAL A 319 8.81 13.41 -4.48
C VAL A 319 7.51 13.17 -3.72
N VAL A 320 6.46 13.86 -4.14
CA VAL A 320 5.13 13.82 -3.52
C VAL A 320 4.08 13.51 -4.56
N ALA A 321 3.17 12.59 -4.25
CA ALA A 321 1.93 12.38 -5.01
C ALA A 321 0.74 12.27 -4.05
N LEU A 322 -0.21 13.18 -4.17
CA LEU A 322 -1.42 13.26 -3.35
C LEU A 322 -2.63 13.07 -4.26
N ALA A 323 -3.35 11.97 -4.11
CA ALA A 323 -4.54 11.68 -4.90
C ALA A 323 -5.81 11.79 -4.05
N ASN A 324 -6.86 12.35 -4.63
CA ASN A 324 -8.20 12.36 -4.06
C ASN A 324 -9.09 11.24 -4.60
N MET A 325 -8.48 10.11 -4.87
CA MET A 325 -9.15 8.84 -5.13
C MET A 325 -8.39 7.68 -4.45
N THR A 326 -9.11 6.62 -4.08
CA THR A 326 -8.50 5.41 -3.51
C THR A 326 -9.22 4.15 -4.01
N PRO A 327 -8.47 3.13 -4.53
CA PRO A 327 -7.02 3.13 -4.74
C PRO A 327 -6.55 4.09 -5.83
N ALA A 328 -5.28 4.53 -5.75
CA ALA A 328 -4.57 5.26 -6.80
C ALA A 328 -3.10 4.85 -6.87
N SER A 329 -2.46 5.09 -8.03
CA SER A 329 -1.06 4.71 -8.29
C SER A 329 -0.04 5.74 -7.77
N SER A 330 -0.30 6.37 -6.63
CA SER A 330 0.59 7.42 -6.08
C SER A 330 2.03 6.94 -5.86
N GLY A 331 2.22 5.71 -5.35
CA GLY A 331 3.54 5.13 -5.13
C GLY A 331 4.31 4.86 -6.43
N GLU A 332 3.61 4.37 -7.47
CA GLU A 332 4.23 4.11 -8.78
C GLU A 332 4.63 5.41 -9.47
N ILE A 333 3.77 6.44 -9.40
CA ILE A 333 4.09 7.78 -9.91
C ILE A 333 5.36 8.31 -9.23
N VAL A 334 5.42 8.27 -7.88
CA VAL A 334 6.58 8.72 -7.12
C VAL A 334 7.86 8.00 -7.55
N SER A 335 7.82 6.67 -7.69
CA SER A 335 8.97 5.88 -8.12
C SER A 335 9.45 6.25 -9.52
N GLN A 336 8.54 6.46 -10.48
CA GLN A 336 8.90 6.83 -11.86
C GLN A 336 9.42 8.26 -11.95
N LEU A 337 8.81 9.19 -11.22
CA LEU A 337 9.28 10.58 -11.19
C LEU A 337 10.66 10.71 -10.51
N ALA A 338 10.89 9.94 -9.45
CA ALA A 338 12.21 9.88 -8.82
C ALA A 338 13.27 9.35 -9.78
N LEU A 339 12.98 8.24 -10.48
CA LEU A 339 13.89 7.67 -11.46
C LEU A 339 14.28 8.69 -12.55
N LEU A 340 13.29 9.45 -13.07
CA LEU A 340 13.57 10.53 -14.03
C LEU A 340 14.43 11.64 -13.44
N ALA A 341 14.13 12.07 -12.21
CA ALA A 341 14.90 13.11 -11.53
C ALA A 341 16.34 12.68 -11.25
N GLN A 342 16.57 11.38 -11.07
CA GLN A 342 17.90 10.76 -10.89
C GLN A 342 18.62 10.48 -12.21
N GLY A 343 18.05 10.87 -13.36
CA GLY A 343 18.66 10.71 -14.68
C GLY A 343 18.38 9.36 -15.35
N GLY A 344 17.51 8.54 -14.75
CA GLY A 344 17.06 7.29 -15.34
C GLY A 344 16.03 7.50 -16.46
N THR A 345 15.63 6.40 -17.08
CA THR A 345 14.66 6.40 -18.17
C THR A 345 13.37 5.66 -17.75
N VAL A 346 12.23 6.28 -17.99
CA VAL A 346 10.91 5.66 -17.86
C VAL A 346 10.37 5.44 -19.26
N ILE A 347 9.97 4.22 -19.58
CA ILE A 347 9.30 3.86 -20.85
C ILE A 347 7.80 3.79 -20.58
N LEU A 348 7.04 4.64 -21.24
CA LEU A 348 5.57 4.61 -21.12
C LEU A 348 4.99 3.42 -21.87
N GLN A 349 3.85 2.93 -21.37
CA GLN A 349 3.13 1.83 -22.02
C GLN A 349 2.84 2.11 -23.51
N SER A 350 2.48 3.37 -23.83
CA SER A 350 2.22 3.82 -25.21
C SER A 350 3.46 3.87 -26.13
N GLU A 351 4.67 3.84 -25.55
CA GLU A 351 5.93 3.87 -26.29
C GLU A 351 6.49 2.49 -26.54
N ARG A 352 6.00 1.49 -25.81
CA ARG A 352 6.44 0.10 -25.99
C ARG A 352 6.00 -0.40 -27.35
N LYS A 353 6.94 -0.97 -28.08
CA LYS A 353 6.70 -1.51 -29.42
C LYS A 353 6.69 -3.02 -29.34
N GLU A 354 5.51 -3.57 -29.58
CA GLU A 354 5.36 -5.01 -29.76
C GLU A 354 6.05 -5.45 -31.07
N ILE A 355 6.87 -6.48 -30.96
CA ILE A 355 7.45 -7.16 -32.12
C ILE A 355 6.80 -8.52 -32.32
N THR A 356 6.97 -9.09 -33.51
CA THR A 356 6.52 -10.46 -33.78
C THR A 356 7.70 -11.41 -33.64
N LEU A 357 7.56 -12.45 -32.84
CA LEU A 357 8.52 -13.54 -32.73
C LEU A 357 7.95 -14.83 -33.30
N ASP A 358 8.82 -15.67 -33.84
CA ASP A 358 8.44 -17.02 -34.29
C ASP A 358 7.91 -17.84 -33.09
N PRO A 359 6.77 -18.55 -33.23
CA PRO A 359 6.25 -19.40 -32.15
C PRO A 359 7.27 -20.41 -31.58
N LYS A 360 8.22 -20.86 -32.40
CA LYS A 360 9.32 -21.71 -31.94
C LYS A 360 10.28 -20.98 -31.00
N ALA A 361 10.50 -19.69 -31.22
CA ALA A 361 11.29 -18.86 -30.31
C ALA A 361 10.53 -18.63 -29.00
N LEU A 362 9.23 -18.39 -29.08
CA LEU A 362 8.35 -18.22 -27.91
C LEU A 362 8.25 -19.50 -27.06
N ALA A 363 8.26 -20.67 -27.66
CA ALA A 363 8.18 -21.97 -26.97
C ALA A 363 9.34 -22.17 -25.97
N ARG A 364 10.48 -21.48 -26.14
CA ARG A 364 11.62 -21.55 -25.20
C ARG A 364 11.31 -20.99 -23.82
N TYR A 365 10.34 -20.09 -23.71
CA TYR A 365 9.96 -19.43 -22.47
C TYR A 365 8.86 -20.15 -21.72
N VAL A 366 8.15 -21.07 -22.40
CA VAL A 366 7.07 -21.86 -21.80
C VAL A 366 7.60 -22.73 -20.66
N GLY A 367 6.95 -22.66 -19.51
CA GLY A 367 7.33 -23.39 -18.31
C GLY A 367 6.80 -22.74 -17.04
N ALA A 368 7.09 -23.37 -15.92
CA ALA A 368 6.81 -22.79 -14.60
C ALA A 368 8.12 -22.35 -13.94
N TYR A 369 8.05 -21.25 -13.21
CA TYR A 369 9.21 -20.62 -12.58
C TYR A 369 8.89 -20.31 -11.11
N ARG A 370 9.66 -20.84 -10.16
CA ARG A 370 9.53 -20.53 -8.74
C ARG A 370 10.08 -19.17 -8.44
N MET A 371 9.23 -18.26 -7.99
CA MET A 371 9.61 -16.87 -7.70
C MET A 371 10.29 -16.76 -6.34
N ALA A 372 11.37 -15.98 -6.27
CA ALA A 372 12.11 -15.76 -5.01
C ALA A 372 11.25 -15.10 -3.92
N ALA A 373 10.25 -14.30 -4.32
CA ALA A 373 9.28 -13.68 -3.40
C ALA A 373 8.16 -14.63 -2.95
N GLY A 374 8.17 -15.90 -3.42
CA GLY A 374 7.15 -16.91 -3.17
C GLY A 374 6.12 -17.03 -4.31
N GLY A 375 5.50 -18.21 -4.41
CA GLY A 375 4.61 -18.57 -5.50
C GLY A 375 5.35 -18.99 -6.77
N ASP A 376 4.59 -19.36 -7.80
CA ASP A 376 5.11 -19.82 -9.09
C ASP A 376 4.52 -18.95 -10.21
N MET A 377 5.36 -18.61 -11.20
CA MET A 377 4.96 -17.94 -12.44
C MET A 377 4.84 -19.01 -13.55
N LEU A 378 3.65 -19.25 -14.05
CA LEU A 378 3.43 -20.15 -15.18
C LEU A 378 3.40 -19.33 -16.47
N ILE A 379 4.28 -19.66 -17.41
CA ILE A 379 4.31 -19.10 -18.78
C ILE A 379 3.71 -20.12 -19.73
N THR A 380 2.67 -19.75 -20.44
CA THR A 380 1.97 -20.59 -21.42
C THR A 380 1.97 -19.94 -22.81
N LEU A 381 1.86 -20.76 -23.85
CA LEU A 381 1.78 -20.30 -25.25
C LEU A 381 0.50 -20.85 -25.88
N ASP A 382 -0.32 -19.96 -26.44
CA ASP A 382 -1.46 -20.30 -27.27
C ASP A 382 -1.28 -19.67 -28.66
N GLY A 383 -1.05 -20.50 -29.67
CA GLY A 383 -0.65 -20.06 -31.00
C GLY A 383 0.67 -19.26 -30.97
N SER A 384 0.58 -17.96 -31.15
CA SER A 384 1.71 -17.01 -31.08
C SER A 384 1.65 -16.08 -29.85
N GLN A 385 0.71 -16.31 -28.92
CA GLN A 385 0.50 -15.44 -27.77
C GLN A 385 1.01 -16.10 -26.48
N LEU A 386 2.01 -15.50 -25.83
CA LEU A 386 2.42 -15.88 -24.49
C LEU A 386 1.49 -15.27 -23.44
N SER A 387 1.29 -16.01 -22.37
CA SER A 387 0.60 -15.53 -21.17
C SER A 387 1.40 -15.91 -19.92
N GLY A 388 1.45 -14.98 -18.96
CA GLY A 388 2.04 -15.20 -17.65
C GLY A 388 0.95 -15.28 -16.57
N GLN A 389 1.02 -16.25 -15.68
CA GLN A 389 0.10 -16.42 -14.56
C GLN A 389 0.87 -16.64 -13.27
N LEU A 390 0.79 -15.69 -12.34
CA LEU A 390 1.32 -15.86 -11.00
C LEU A 390 0.30 -16.64 -10.14
N THR A 391 0.79 -17.48 -9.24
CA THR A 391 -0.06 -18.27 -8.34
C THR A 391 -1.11 -17.40 -7.65
N GLY A 392 -2.37 -17.80 -7.74
CA GLY A 392 -3.52 -17.09 -7.16
C GLY A 392 -4.03 -15.90 -7.98
N GLN A 393 -3.47 -15.65 -9.17
CA GLN A 393 -3.91 -14.61 -10.09
C GLN A 393 -4.45 -15.19 -11.40
N GLY A 394 -5.19 -14.38 -12.15
CA GLY A 394 -5.59 -14.72 -13.53
C GLY A 394 -4.40 -14.63 -14.50
N ALA A 395 -4.46 -15.37 -15.58
CA ALA A 395 -3.47 -15.28 -16.65
C ALA A 395 -3.56 -13.93 -17.36
N LEU A 396 -2.42 -13.30 -17.62
CA LEU A 396 -2.29 -12.04 -18.35
C LEU A 396 -1.43 -12.26 -19.60
N GLN A 397 -1.86 -11.69 -20.72
CA GLN A 397 -1.07 -11.70 -21.95
C GLN A 397 0.22 -10.91 -21.77
N ILE A 398 1.34 -11.46 -22.23
CA ILE A 398 2.64 -10.80 -22.27
C ILE A 398 3.08 -10.63 -23.72
N PHE A 399 3.59 -9.45 -24.06
CA PHE A 399 3.87 -9.00 -25.43
C PHE A 399 5.37 -8.82 -25.61
N PRO A 400 6.00 -9.40 -26.65
CA PRO A 400 7.44 -9.27 -26.87
C PRO A 400 7.81 -7.84 -27.29
N GLU A 401 8.80 -7.27 -26.62
CA GLU A 401 9.45 -6.00 -26.95
C GLU A 401 10.84 -6.24 -27.58
N SER A 402 11.47 -7.35 -27.21
CA SER A 402 12.68 -7.90 -27.82
C SER A 402 12.62 -9.43 -27.83
N GLU A 403 13.71 -10.09 -28.24
CA GLU A 403 13.78 -11.55 -28.14
C GLU A 403 13.64 -12.07 -26.71
N THR A 404 14.10 -11.31 -25.71
CA THR A 404 14.16 -11.75 -24.31
C THR A 404 13.30 -10.94 -23.36
N LYS A 405 12.75 -9.80 -23.80
CA LYS A 405 11.94 -8.90 -22.98
C LYS A 405 10.50 -8.87 -23.42
N PHE A 406 9.61 -9.00 -22.44
CA PHE A 406 8.17 -9.04 -22.64
C PHE A 406 7.50 -8.07 -21.66
N PHE A 407 6.48 -7.36 -22.10
CA PHE A 407 5.74 -6.42 -21.26
C PHE A 407 4.26 -6.79 -21.15
N LEU A 408 3.60 -6.29 -20.13
CA LEU A 408 2.17 -6.43 -19.92
C LEU A 408 1.46 -5.13 -20.28
N LYS A 409 0.32 -5.20 -20.99
CA LYS A 409 -0.47 -4.01 -21.38
C LYS A 409 -1.43 -3.52 -20.29
N VAL A 410 -1.76 -4.37 -19.34
CA VAL A 410 -2.78 -4.10 -18.29
C VAL A 410 -2.17 -3.66 -16.97
N VAL A 411 -0.88 -3.89 -16.78
CA VAL A 411 -0.11 -3.48 -15.60
C VAL A 411 1.28 -3.06 -16.06
N ASN A 412 1.92 -2.12 -15.35
CA ASN A 412 3.29 -1.74 -15.64
C ASN A 412 4.25 -2.79 -15.04
N ALA A 413 4.50 -3.82 -15.82
CA ALA A 413 5.41 -4.90 -15.47
C ALA A 413 6.11 -5.41 -16.74
N GLU A 414 7.34 -5.87 -16.57
CA GLU A 414 8.17 -6.47 -17.61
C GLU A 414 8.70 -7.82 -17.13
N ILE A 415 8.74 -8.78 -18.04
CA ILE A 415 9.36 -10.08 -17.81
C ILE A 415 10.57 -10.19 -18.73
N GLU A 416 11.74 -10.32 -18.14
CA GLU A 416 12.99 -10.53 -18.87
C GLU A 416 13.48 -11.96 -18.69
N PHE A 417 13.81 -12.62 -19.80
CA PHE A 417 14.48 -13.91 -19.79
C PHE A 417 15.97 -13.68 -20.10
N PRO A 418 16.89 -13.98 -19.20
CA PRO A 418 18.30 -13.94 -19.53
C PRO A 418 18.60 -14.90 -20.67
N THR A 419 19.63 -14.59 -21.46
CA THR A 419 20.00 -15.29 -22.71
C THR A 419 19.69 -16.79 -22.71
N THR A 420 18.81 -17.21 -23.61
CA THR A 420 18.46 -18.62 -23.77
C THR A 420 19.62 -19.38 -24.42
N PRO A 421 19.95 -20.59 -23.95
CA PRO A 421 20.76 -21.53 -24.71
C PRO A 421 20.17 -21.76 -26.11
N ALA A 422 21.00 -21.86 -27.14
CA ALA A 422 20.55 -21.92 -28.55
C ALA A 422 19.51 -23.04 -28.85
N ASP A 423 19.42 -24.05 -28.01
CA ASP A 423 18.66 -25.31 -28.15
C ASP A 423 17.85 -25.70 -26.90
N GLY A 424 17.68 -24.82 -25.91
CA GLY A 424 17.04 -25.12 -24.62
C GLY A 424 15.91 -24.18 -24.22
N HIS A 425 15.26 -24.51 -23.11
CA HIS A 425 14.30 -23.65 -22.43
C HIS A 425 15.01 -22.65 -21.52
N ALA A 426 14.44 -21.46 -21.34
CA ALA A 426 14.94 -20.47 -20.39
C ALA A 426 14.97 -21.07 -18.97
N SER A 427 16.10 -21.00 -18.29
CA SER A 427 16.29 -21.52 -16.94
C SER A 427 15.80 -20.57 -15.85
N GLN A 428 15.66 -19.29 -16.19
CA GLN A 428 15.24 -18.23 -15.29
C GLN A 428 14.38 -17.19 -16.01
N LEU A 429 13.62 -16.43 -15.24
CA LEU A 429 13.04 -15.15 -15.65
C LEU A 429 13.26 -14.11 -14.54
N THR A 430 13.16 -12.85 -14.87
CA THR A 430 13.07 -11.74 -13.90
C THR A 430 11.80 -10.97 -14.17
N LEU A 431 10.97 -10.82 -13.14
CA LEU A 431 9.81 -9.93 -13.15
C LEU A 431 10.24 -8.58 -12.60
N HIS A 432 10.17 -7.55 -13.43
CA HIS A 432 10.40 -6.15 -13.06
C HIS A 432 9.05 -5.48 -12.81
N GLN A 433 8.78 -5.10 -11.57
CA GLN A 433 7.52 -4.44 -11.20
C GLN A 433 7.71 -3.54 -9.97
N ASN A 434 7.16 -2.33 -10.00
CA ASN A 434 7.21 -1.37 -8.90
C ASN A 434 8.63 -1.06 -8.40
N GLY A 435 9.60 -0.97 -9.32
CA GLY A 435 11.02 -0.73 -9.00
C GLY A 435 11.73 -1.89 -8.30
N ARG A 436 11.14 -3.10 -8.31
CA ARG A 436 11.72 -4.33 -7.74
C ARG A 436 11.89 -5.39 -8.80
N ASP A 437 12.99 -6.12 -8.68
CA ASP A 437 13.31 -7.27 -9.50
C ASP A 437 13.10 -8.55 -8.71
N VAL A 438 12.23 -9.42 -9.21
CA VAL A 438 11.97 -10.73 -8.60
C VAL A 438 12.38 -11.83 -9.56
N VAL A 439 13.43 -12.56 -9.21
CA VAL A 439 13.93 -13.66 -10.01
C VAL A 439 13.05 -14.90 -9.82
N GLY A 440 12.73 -15.57 -10.95
CA GLY A 440 12.08 -16.87 -11.00
C GLY A 440 13.02 -17.92 -11.58
N THR A 441 13.16 -19.05 -10.91
CA THR A 441 13.94 -20.22 -11.37
C THR A 441 13.01 -21.28 -11.95
N ARG A 442 13.32 -21.79 -13.14
CA ARG A 442 12.52 -22.80 -13.83
C ARG A 442 12.35 -24.06 -12.99
N LEU A 443 11.14 -24.56 -12.92
CA LEU A 443 10.78 -25.85 -12.34
C LEU A 443 10.98 -26.98 -13.37
N ASP A 444 11.03 -28.21 -12.90
CA ASP A 444 11.09 -29.36 -13.78
C ASP A 444 9.78 -29.56 -14.59
N ASP A 445 9.84 -30.46 -15.57
CA ASP A 445 8.72 -30.67 -16.49
C ASP A 445 7.52 -31.33 -15.80
N ALA A 446 7.72 -32.11 -14.73
CA ALA A 446 6.64 -32.75 -13.98
C ALA A 446 5.87 -31.72 -13.14
N GLU A 447 6.58 -30.84 -12.43
CA GLU A 447 5.99 -29.72 -11.67
C GLU A 447 5.32 -28.71 -12.62
N THR A 448 5.98 -28.38 -13.75
CA THR A 448 5.41 -27.50 -14.78
C THR A 448 4.11 -28.07 -15.34
N LYS A 449 4.07 -29.38 -15.66
CA LYS A 449 2.85 -30.01 -16.15
C LYS A 449 1.73 -29.98 -15.13
N LYS A 450 2.02 -30.27 -13.87
CA LYS A 450 1.03 -30.20 -12.77
C LYS A 450 0.40 -28.80 -12.66
N LEU A 451 1.21 -27.75 -12.72
CA LEU A 451 0.74 -26.37 -12.66
C LEU A 451 -0.06 -25.97 -13.91
N ALA A 452 0.39 -26.40 -15.10
CA ALA A 452 -0.33 -26.13 -16.35
C ALA A 452 -1.69 -26.84 -16.41
N ASP A 453 -1.77 -28.11 -15.99
CA ASP A 453 -3.04 -28.85 -15.92
C ASP A 453 -4.01 -28.18 -14.91
N ALA A 454 -3.52 -27.71 -13.77
CA ALA A 454 -4.31 -26.98 -12.79
C ALA A 454 -4.82 -25.65 -13.36
N ALA A 455 -3.98 -24.87 -14.03
CA ALA A 455 -4.34 -23.61 -14.66
C ALA A 455 -5.38 -23.79 -15.78
N ALA A 456 -5.20 -24.82 -16.62
CA ALA A 456 -6.16 -25.16 -17.69
C ALA A 456 -7.54 -25.54 -17.10
N ASN A 457 -7.57 -26.28 -16.00
CA ASN A 457 -8.83 -26.60 -15.30
C ASN A 457 -9.51 -25.33 -14.77
N VAL A 458 -8.73 -24.42 -14.15
CA VAL A 458 -9.25 -23.12 -13.67
C VAL A 458 -9.82 -22.31 -14.83
N ALA A 459 -9.09 -22.18 -15.94
CA ALA A 459 -9.55 -21.44 -17.13
C ALA A 459 -10.84 -22.03 -17.70
N LYS A 460 -10.94 -23.37 -17.80
CA LYS A 460 -12.15 -24.05 -18.24
C LYS A 460 -13.32 -23.76 -17.30
N ARG A 461 -13.13 -23.92 -15.99
CA ARG A 461 -14.17 -23.65 -14.99
C ARG A 461 -14.63 -22.20 -15.03
N PHE A 462 -13.72 -21.26 -15.18
CA PHE A 462 -14.05 -19.84 -15.33
C PHE A 462 -14.86 -19.56 -16.59
N LYS A 463 -14.49 -20.15 -17.72
CA LYS A 463 -15.25 -20.04 -18.99
C LYS A 463 -16.65 -20.63 -18.88
N ASP A 464 -16.76 -21.83 -18.34
CA ASP A 464 -18.01 -22.59 -18.27
C ASP A 464 -18.84 -22.24 -17.03
N GLN A 465 -18.33 -21.37 -16.13
CA GLN A 465 -18.91 -20.99 -14.84
C GLN A 465 -19.31 -22.22 -14.01
N THR A 466 -18.42 -23.23 -13.99
CA THR A 466 -18.68 -24.53 -13.37
C THR A 466 -17.99 -24.62 -12.00
N GLN A 467 -18.80 -24.91 -10.98
CA GLN A 467 -18.38 -25.08 -9.60
C GLN A 467 -17.31 -26.20 -9.47
N ALA A 468 -16.30 -26.00 -8.61
CA ALA A 468 -15.37 -27.07 -8.25
C ALA A 468 -16.05 -28.10 -7.33
N PRO A 469 -15.74 -29.38 -7.51
CA PRO A 469 -16.26 -30.40 -6.60
C PRO A 469 -15.85 -30.11 -5.15
N GLY A 470 -16.81 -30.18 -4.23
CA GLY A 470 -16.56 -30.08 -2.78
C GLY A 470 -16.44 -28.69 -2.20
N THR A 471 -16.39 -27.62 -2.99
CA THR A 471 -16.22 -26.24 -2.48
C THR A 471 -17.39 -25.77 -1.62
N GLU A 472 -18.66 -26.10 -1.98
CA GLU A 472 -19.83 -25.74 -1.15
C GLU A 472 -19.78 -26.45 0.20
N ALA A 473 -19.46 -27.75 0.22
CA ALA A 473 -19.37 -28.52 1.46
C ALA A 473 -18.23 -28.00 2.35
N ALA A 474 -17.06 -27.66 1.74
CA ALA A 474 -15.96 -27.06 2.45
C ALA A 474 -16.31 -25.70 3.03
N LEU A 475 -16.98 -24.83 2.23
CA LEU A 475 -17.41 -23.52 2.68
C LEU A 475 -18.40 -23.60 3.86
N ARG A 476 -19.39 -24.46 3.76
CA ARG A 476 -20.39 -24.68 4.84
C ARG A 476 -19.69 -25.12 6.13
N ARG A 477 -18.82 -26.10 6.02
CA ARG A 477 -18.02 -26.61 7.13
C ARG A 477 -17.16 -25.49 7.74
N ASP A 478 -16.40 -24.77 6.94
CA ASP A 478 -15.52 -23.69 7.41
C ASP A 478 -16.31 -22.60 8.17
N ILE A 479 -17.47 -22.18 7.66
CA ILE A 479 -18.34 -21.21 8.33
C ILE A 479 -18.80 -21.73 9.70
N GLU A 480 -19.21 -22.99 9.78
CA GLU A 480 -19.69 -23.61 11.05
C GLU A 480 -18.53 -23.75 12.06
N GLU A 481 -17.36 -24.21 11.61
CA GLU A 481 -16.16 -24.37 12.44
C GLU A 481 -15.65 -22.99 12.94
N LEU A 482 -15.61 -21.98 12.09
CA LEU A 482 -15.24 -20.62 12.49
C LEU A 482 -16.23 -20.02 13.48
N ARG A 483 -17.54 -20.26 13.30
CA ARG A 483 -18.59 -19.83 14.24
C ARG A 483 -18.42 -20.51 15.61
N ALA A 484 -18.12 -21.80 15.63
CA ALA A 484 -17.83 -22.54 16.85
C ALA A 484 -16.50 -22.06 17.51
N GLY A 485 -15.58 -21.55 16.72
CA GLY A 485 -14.23 -21.18 17.14
C GLY A 485 -13.26 -22.37 17.18
N GLU A 486 -13.58 -23.42 16.44
CA GLU A 486 -12.85 -24.70 16.40
C GLU A 486 -12.52 -25.10 14.94
N PRO A 487 -11.79 -24.25 14.16
CA PRO A 487 -11.47 -24.57 12.78
C PRO A 487 -10.50 -25.75 12.69
N LYS A 488 -10.74 -26.61 11.72
CA LYS A 488 -9.87 -27.78 11.42
C LYS A 488 -8.71 -27.36 10.53
N TYR A 489 -7.64 -26.89 11.13
CA TYR A 489 -6.46 -26.36 10.44
C TYR A 489 -5.79 -27.37 9.51
N GLU A 490 -5.91 -28.66 9.76
CA GLU A 490 -5.42 -29.76 8.90
C GLU A 490 -6.13 -29.83 7.55
N LEU A 491 -7.34 -29.25 7.44
CA LEU A 491 -8.11 -29.14 6.20
C LEU A 491 -7.86 -27.84 5.45
N MET A 492 -6.94 -27.02 5.92
CA MET A 492 -6.50 -25.77 5.31
C MET A 492 -5.08 -25.91 4.78
N SER A 493 -4.70 -25.11 3.77
CA SER A 493 -3.30 -24.93 3.41
C SER A 493 -2.52 -24.34 4.61
N ALA A 494 -1.21 -24.57 4.69
CA ALA A 494 -0.39 -24.07 5.79
C ALA A 494 -0.48 -22.53 5.92
N ALA A 495 -0.52 -21.82 4.79
CA ALA A 495 -0.64 -20.37 4.73
C ALA A 495 -1.99 -19.92 5.30
N LEU A 496 -3.09 -20.51 4.82
CA LEU A 496 -4.44 -20.17 5.30
C LEU A 496 -4.60 -20.51 6.78
N ALA A 497 -4.11 -21.67 7.23
CA ALA A 497 -4.19 -22.08 8.63
C ALA A 497 -3.48 -21.07 9.56
N ASN A 498 -2.34 -20.51 9.15
CA ASN A 498 -1.63 -19.48 9.92
C ASN A 498 -2.43 -18.18 10.02
N VAL A 499 -2.97 -17.71 8.90
CA VAL A 499 -3.81 -16.50 8.88
C VAL A 499 -5.08 -16.72 9.69
N THR A 500 -5.74 -17.87 9.55
CA THR A 500 -6.96 -18.20 10.29
C THR A 500 -6.71 -18.24 11.80
N ARG A 501 -5.58 -18.82 12.27
CA ARG A 501 -5.21 -18.80 13.70
C ARG A 501 -5.07 -17.38 14.23
N GLN A 502 -4.46 -16.50 13.48
CA GLN A 502 -4.27 -15.10 13.88
C GLN A 502 -5.58 -14.32 13.91
N GLN A 503 -6.50 -14.63 13.01
CA GLN A 503 -7.76 -13.90 12.84
C GLN A 503 -8.96 -14.60 13.50
N LEU A 504 -8.79 -15.78 14.10
CA LEU A 504 -9.89 -16.59 14.61
C LEU A 504 -10.84 -15.84 15.56
N PRO A 505 -10.37 -15.06 16.54
CA PRO A 505 -11.29 -14.32 17.42
C PRO A 505 -12.21 -13.36 16.65
N GLN A 506 -11.66 -12.70 15.64
CA GLN A 506 -12.35 -11.75 14.79
C GLN A 506 -13.33 -12.46 13.84
N LEU A 507 -12.88 -13.50 13.15
CA LEU A 507 -13.71 -14.31 12.26
C LEU A 507 -14.91 -14.90 13.01
N LYS A 508 -14.66 -15.50 14.19
CA LYS A 508 -15.71 -16.02 15.06
C LYS A 508 -16.73 -14.95 15.43
N ALA A 509 -16.27 -13.77 15.87
CA ALA A 509 -17.16 -12.68 16.26
C ALA A 509 -18.05 -12.25 15.09
N THR A 510 -17.47 -12.03 13.90
CA THR A 510 -18.19 -11.61 12.70
C THR A 510 -19.23 -12.65 12.27
N ILE A 511 -18.85 -13.94 12.21
CA ILE A 511 -19.76 -15.00 11.77
C ILE A 511 -20.86 -15.25 12.82
N THR A 512 -20.55 -15.13 14.12
CA THR A 512 -21.54 -15.21 15.18
C THR A 512 -22.57 -14.08 15.08
N GLN A 513 -22.15 -12.88 14.74
CA GLN A 513 -23.05 -11.73 14.54
C GLN A 513 -23.98 -11.92 13.34
N LEU A 514 -23.50 -12.55 12.27
CA LEU A 514 -24.33 -12.89 11.09
C LEU A 514 -25.39 -13.97 11.42
N GLY A 515 -25.15 -14.81 12.42
CA GLY A 515 -26.07 -15.86 12.85
C GLY A 515 -25.89 -17.18 12.07
N ALA A 516 -26.91 -18.03 12.09
CA ALA A 516 -26.86 -19.32 11.39
C ALA A 516 -26.98 -19.16 9.87
N VAL A 517 -26.33 -20.05 9.12
CA VAL A 517 -26.43 -20.11 7.65
C VAL A 517 -27.83 -20.60 7.27
N GLN A 518 -28.54 -19.80 6.49
CA GLN A 518 -29.86 -20.14 5.94
C GLN A 518 -29.76 -20.78 4.55
N SER A 519 -28.91 -20.22 3.68
CA SER A 519 -28.68 -20.78 2.34
C SER A 519 -27.28 -20.43 1.83
N ILE A 520 -26.74 -21.32 0.97
CA ILE A 520 -25.52 -21.11 0.19
C ILE A 520 -25.90 -21.24 -1.27
N THR A 521 -25.64 -20.23 -2.08
CA THR A 521 -26.01 -20.19 -3.50
C THR A 521 -24.77 -19.89 -4.34
N PHE A 522 -24.41 -20.81 -5.23
CA PHE A 522 -23.31 -20.60 -6.17
C PHE A 522 -23.65 -19.46 -7.16
N LYS A 523 -22.72 -18.54 -7.35
CA LYS A 523 -22.87 -17.34 -8.21
C LYS A 523 -21.97 -17.36 -9.43
N GLY A 524 -20.91 -18.17 -9.40
CA GLY A 524 -19.98 -18.27 -10.51
C GLY A 524 -18.55 -18.57 -10.06
N VAL A 525 -17.62 -18.49 -11.00
CA VAL A 525 -16.18 -18.70 -10.79
C VAL A 525 -15.45 -17.41 -11.10
N GLY A 526 -14.55 -16.99 -10.21
CA GLY A 526 -13.68 -15.84 -10.44
C GLY A 526 -12.49 -16.15 -11.36
N PRO A 527 -11.81 -15.12 -11.93
CA PRO A 527 -10.71 -15.31 -12.88
C PRO A 527 -9.53 -16.14 -12.32
N ALA A 528 -9.32 -16.11 -11.01
CA ALA A 528 -8.30 -16.91 -10.33
C ALA A 528 -8.77 -18.33 -9.95
N GLY A 529 -10.01 -18.72 -10.32
CA GLY A 529 -10.56 -20.04 -10.09
C GLY A 529 -11.29 -20.23 -8.77
N ALA A 530 -11.42 -19.20 -7.94
CA ALA A 530 -12.22 -19.26 -6.74
C ALA A 530 -13.72 -19.34 -7.07
N ASP A 531 -14.43 -20.26 -6.43
CA ASP A 531 -15.87 -20.31 -6.48
C ASP A 531 -16.48 -19.18 -5.65
N ILE A 532 -17.47 -18.52 -6.20
CA ILE A 532 -18.17 -17.38 -5.59
C ILE A 532 -19.53 -17.85 -5.15
N TYR A 533 -19.84 -17.61 -3.87
CA TYR A 533 -21.12 -17.96 -3.26
C TYR A 533 -21.77 -16.75 -2.60
N GLU A 534 -23.06 -16.63 -2.71
CA GLU A 534 -23.88 -15.82 -1.82
C GLU A 534 -24.33 -16.69 -0.66
N VAL A 535 -23.94 -16.33 0.56
CA VAL A 535 -24.36 -16.99 1.79
C VAL A 535 -25.33 -16.08 2.51
N LYS A 536 -26.56 -16.56 2.75
CA LYS A 536 -27.56 -15.88 3.57
C LYS A 536 -27.49 -16.42 4.99
N PHE A 537 -27.45 -15.51 5.93
CA PHE A 537 -27.46 -15.76 7.37
C PHE A 537 -28.77 -15.21 7.98
N GLU A 538 -29.00 -15.48 9.25
CA GLU A 538 -30.15 -14.94 10.00
C GLU A 538 -30.18 -13.42 10.04
N HIS A 539 -29.00 -12.76 10.08
CA HIS A 539 -28.87 -11.33 10.28
C HIS A 539 -28.09 -10.62 9.15
N GLY A 540 -28.09 -11.17 7.95
CA GLY A 540 -27.46 -10.55 6.80
C GLY A 540 -27.08 -11.54 5.70
N SER A 541 -26.34 -11.05 4.71
CA SER A 541 -25.77 -11.87 3.63
C SER A 541 -24.33 -11.44 3.33
N ALA A 542 -23.55 -12.37 2.81
CA ALA A 542 -22.18 -12.11 2.42
C ALA A 542 -21.83 -12.87 1.13
N GLU A 543 -21.00 -12.24 0.29
CA GLU A 543 -20.33 -12.92 -0.82
C GLU A 543 -19.09 -13.63 -0.28
N TRP A 544 -19.00 -14.92 -0.53
CA TRP A 544 -17.87 -15.75 -0.17
C TRP A 544 -17.12 -16.20 -1.42
N ARG A 545 -15.82 -16.26 -1.30
CA ARG A 545 -14.93 -16.81 -2.33
C ARG A 545 -14.08 -17.89 -1.70
N ILE A 546 -14.09 -19.09 -2.29
CA ILE A 546 -13.34 -20.23 -1.79
C ILE A 546 -12.63 -20.96 -2.92
N MET A 547 -11.44 -21.46 -2.63
CA MET A 547 -10.66 -22.29 -3.53
C MET A 547 -10.07 -23.47 -2.75
N LEU A 548 -10.13 -24.66 -3.33
CA LEU A 548 -9.46 -25.84 -2.81
C LEU A 548 -8.15 -26.07 -3.58
N ASP A 549 -7.14 -26.60 -2.88
CA ASP A 549 -5.92 -27.11 -3.50
C ASP A 549 -6.17 -28.50 -4.13
N PRO A 550 -5.20 -29.04 -4.89
CA PRO A 550 -5.32 -30.38 -5.49
C PRO A 550 -5.54 -31.51 -4.49
N ASP A 551 -5.17 -31.31 -3.23
CA ASP A 551 -5.33 -32.29 -2.15
C ASP A 551 -6.69 -32.15 -1.45
N GLY A 552 -7.55 -31.24 -1.93
CA GLY A 552 -8.89 -30.97 -1.40
C GLY A 552 -8.93 -30.12 -0.13
N LYS A 553 -7.79 -29.53 0.27
CA LYS A 553 -7.73 -28.58 1.39
C LYS A 553 -8.15 -27.20 0.93
N VAL A 554 -8.67 -26.41 1.85
CA VAL A 554 -9.00 -25.01 1.57
C VAL A 554 -7.70 -24.23 1.38
N ALA A 555 -7.43 -23.82 0.14
CA ALA A 555 -6.26 -23.02 -0.22
C ALA A 555 -6.45 -21.55 0.09
N SER A 556 -7.65 -21.02 -0.16
CA SER A 556 -8.04 -19.67 0.18
C SER A 556 -9.55 -19.59 0.45
N VAL A 557 -9.93 -18.78 1.40
CA VAL A 557 -11.32 -18.42 1.68
C VAL A 557 -11.37 -16.97 2.16
N GLY A 558 -12.38 -16.25 1.73
CA GLY A 558 -12.62 -14.89 2.16
C GLY A 558 -14.06 -14.47 1.90
N PHE A 559 -14.53 -13.45 2.59
CA PHE A 559 -15.89 -12.95 2.40
C PHE A 559 -15.96 -11.43 2.53
N ARG A 560 -17.03 -10.88 1.97
CA ARG A 560 -17.43 -9.48 2.15
C ARG A 560 -18.94 -9.43 2.42
N PRO A 561 -19.42 -8.59 3.33
CA PRO A 561 -20.86 -8.33 3.52
C PRO A 561 -21.49 -7.82 2.22
N LEU A 562 -22.78 -8.17 2.00
CA LEU A 562 -23.61 -7.68 0.89
C LEU A 562 -24.63 -6.66 1.39
#